data_d4d27565307d49b5ed48d23f6c2bcabd
#
_entry.id   d4d27565307d49b5ed48d23f6c2bcabd
#
_cell.length_a   1.000
_cell.length_b   1.000
_cell.length_c   1.000
_cell.angle_alpha   90.00
_cell.angle_beta   90.00
_cell.angle_gamma   90.00
#
_symmetry.space_group_name_H-M   'P 1'
#
loop_
_entity.id
_entity.type
_entity.pdbx_description
1 polymer ?
#
loop_
_entity_poly.entity_id
_entity_poly.type
_entity_poly.pdbx_seq_one_letter_code
_entity_poly.pdbx_strand_id
1 'polypeptide(L)'
;QIGLWTEKDTDRNVITGVEFAQLTDKEALDRVLDLKIMSRARPMDKQRLVQLLQQKQAIVAVTGDGTNDAPALNHAHVGLSMGSGTSVAKEASDITLLDDSFSSITSAVMWGRSVYQNIQRFILFQLTINVAALIIVLLGSLFGSELPITVTQMLWVNLIMDTFAAGALASLPPSPEVMKRKPRNSNAFIIVPQMQRLILATGITFVVILLGLLYVLSNYAGGIEAGTPEGLRNLTIFFTVFVMLQFWNMFNAKTFGTNDSAFKNIFKSEGFLTVGMAIIVGQILVVNFGGSVFRTIPLTWSEWIWITLATSLVLWVGEIFRAFKRMKNRK
;
A
#
# COMPACT_ATOMS: atom_id res chain seq x y z
N GLN A 1 29.00 -21.99 8.39
CA GLN A 1 29.32 -20.57 8.22
C GLN A 1 28.11 -19.77 7.75
N ILE A 2 27.16 -20.35 6.99
CA ILE A 2 25.95 -19.69 6.50
C ILE A 2 24.75 -19.85 7.44
N GLY A 3 24.91 -20.46 8.62
CA GLY A 3 23.88 -20.60 9.64
C GLY A 3 22.79 -21.63 9.35
N LEU A 4 22.95 -22.43 8.31
CA LEU A 4 21.97 -23.45 7.92
C LEU A 4 21.99 -24.63 8.89
N TRP A 5 23.19 -25.03 9.35
CA TRP A 5 23.40 -26.11 10.29
C TRP A 5 23.90 -25.55 11.62
N THR A 6 23.30 -26.00 12.71
CA THR A 6 23.61 -25.58 14.08
C THR A 6 23.86 -26.80 14.96
N GLU A 7 24.43 -26.61 16.15
CA GLU A 7 24.66 -27.68 17.13
C GLU A 7 23.39 -28.39 17.64
N LYS A 8 22.20 -27.80 17.35
CA LYS A 8 20.90 -28.36 17.70
C LYS A 8 20.35 -29.31 16.63
N ASP A 9 20.99 -29.36 15.47
CA ASP A 9 20.52 -30.16 14.35
C ASP A 9 20.97 -31.60 14.48
N THR A 10 20.12 -32.51 14.05
CA THR A 10 20.28 -33.96 14.17
C THR A 10 20.12 -34.64 12.80
N ASP A 11 20.28 -35.94 12.71
CA ASP A 11 20.06 -36.74 11.51
C ASP A 11 18.64 -36.59 10.95
N ARG A 12 17.69 -36.10 11.76
CA ARG A 12 16.34 -35.78 11.30
C ARG A 12 16.33 -34.62 10.29
N ASN A 13 17.31 -33.72 10.36
CA ASN A 13 17.39 -32.54 9.53
C ASN A 13 18.12 -32.77 8.20
N VAL A 14 18.70 -33.97 8.00
CA VAL A 14 19.42 -34.38 6.78
C VAL A 14 18.81 -35.65 6.22
N ILE A 15 18.71 -35.73 4.89
CA ILE A 15 18.25 -36.92 4.19
C ILE A 15 18.93 -37.02 2.81
N THR A 16 19.09 -38.24 2.32
CA THR A 16 19.49 -38.46 0.91
C THR A 16 18.23 -38.56 0.03
N GLY A 17 18.36 -38.28 -1.28
CA GLY A 17 17.25 -38.43 -2.22
C GLY A 17 16.73 -39.87 -2.26
N VAL A 18 17.60 -40.86 -2.11
CA VAL A 18 17.22 -42.30 -2.08
C VAL A 18 16.34 -42.58 -0.85
N GLU A 19 16.78 -42.17 0.32
CA GLU A 19 15.98 -42.33 1.56
C GLU A 19 14.67 -41.57 1.48
N PHE A 20 14.67 -40.33 0.96
CA PHE A 20 13.46 -39.53 0.82
C PHE A 20 12.44 -40.16 -0.12
N ALA A 21 12.91 -40.80 -1.19
CA ALA A 21 12.04 -41.52 -2.13
C ALA A 21 11.39 -42.77 -1.54
N GLN A 22 12.00 -43.38 -0.51
CA GLN A 22 11.46 -44.56 0.20
C GLN A 22 10.42 -44.18 1.27
N LEU A 23 10.39 -42.92 1.74
CA LEU A 23 9.40 -42.49 2.71
C LEU A 23 7.99 -42.50 2.10
N THR A 24 7.03 -42.98 2.86
CA THR A 24 5.60 -42.76 2.55
C THR A 24 5.28 -41.27 2.61
N ASP A 25 4.21 -40.84 1.97
CA ASP A 25 3.81 -39.43 1.98
C ASP A 25 3.53 -38.92 3.38
N LYS A 26 3.03 -39.75 4.28
CA LYS A 26 2.79 -39.40 5.67
C LYS A 26 4.09 -39.17 6.44
N GLU A 27 5.06 -40.06 6.31
CA GLU A 27 6.39 -39.94 6.94
C GLU A 27 7.14 -38.72 6.40
N ALA A 28 7.12 -38.51 5.08
CA ALA A 28 7.73 -37.35 4.43
C ALA A 28 7.07 -36.05 4.90
N LEU A 29 5.74 -36.01 5.00
CA LEU A 29 4.99 -34.84 5.46
C LEU A 29 5.30 -34.50 6.92
N ASP A 30 5.51 -35.48 7.79
CA ASP A 30 5.88 -35.26 9.20
C ASP A 30 7.28 -34.70 9.35
N ARG A 31 8.18 -35.02 8.42
CA ARG A 31 9.60 -34.65 8.49
C ARG A 31 9.95 -33.38 7.69
N VAL A 32 9.13 -33.00 6.69
CA VAL A 32 9.46 -31.99 5.69
C VAL A 32 9.82 -30.63 6.24
N LEU A 33 9.19 -30.19 7.33
CA LEU A 33 9.49 -28.88 7.96
C LEU A 33 10.82 -28.88 8.74
N ASP A 34 11.29 -30.04 9.16
CA ASP A 34 12.56 -30.20 9.89
C ASP A 34 13.75 -30.36 8.93
N LEU A 35 13.51 -30.70 7.66
CA LEU A 35 14.58 -30.93 6.69
C LEU A 35 15.28 -29.63 6.33
N LYS A 36 16.59 -29.65 6.46
CA LYS A 36 17.50 -28.57 6.08
C LYS A 36 18.40 -28.92 4.92
N ILE A 37 18.76 -30.19 4.81
CA ILE A 37 19.68 -30.69 3.77
C ILE A 37 19.10 -31.94 3.15
N MET A 38 18.94 -31.94 1.82
CA MET A 38 18.67 -33.13 1.03
C MET A 38 19.76 -33.27 -0.02
N SER A 39 20.56 -34.33 0.10
CA SER A 39 21.68 -34.59 -0.78
C SER A 39 21.32 -35.58 -1.88
N ARG A 40 21.93 -35.46 -3.09
CA ARG A 40 21.76 -36.38 -4.21
C ARG A 40 20.28 -36.61 -4.60
N ALA A 41 19.47 -35.56 -4.53
CA ALA A 41 18.06 -35.60 -4.90
C ALA A 41 17.89 -35.67 -6.42
N ARG A 42 16.98 -36.50 -6.88
CA ARG A 42 16.52 -36.52 -8.29
C ARG A 42 15.54 -35.35 -8.53
N PRO A 43 15.30 -34.95 -9.77
CA PRO A 43 14.34 -33.90 -10.11
C PRO A 43 12.96 -34.08 -9.44
N MET A 44 12.43 -35.29 -9.47
CA MET A 44 11.13 -35.64 -8.89
C MET A 44 11.14 -35.57 -7.35
N ASP A 45 12.27 -35.86 -6.70
CA ASP A 45 12.41 -35.74 -5.24
C ASP A 45 12.37 -34.25 -4.82
N LYS A 46 12.98 -33.35 -5.59
CA LYS A 46 12.91 -31.91 -5.39
C LYS A 46 11.48 -31.38 -5.55
N GLN A 47 10.79 -31.80 -6.60
CA GLN A 47 9.39 -31.45 -6.82
C GLN A 47 8.49 -31.95 -5.70
N ARG A 48 8.64 -33.21 -5.27
CA ARG A 48 7.88 -33.80 -4.16
C ARG A 48 8.10 -33.02 -2.86
N LEU A 49 9.35 -32.62 -2.58
CA LEU A 49 9.67 -31.79 -1.44
C LEU A 49 8.89 -30.47 -1.46
N VAL A 50 8.85 -29.79 -2.61
CA VAL A 50 8.07 -28.55 -2.79
C VAL A 50 6.59 -28.79 -2.52
N GLN A 51 6.01 -29.84 -3.08
CA GLN A 51 4.60 -30.19 -2.91
C GLN A 51 4.26 -30.48 -1.45
N LEU A 52 5.10 -31.22 -0.73
CA LEU A 52 4.89 -31.52 0.70
C LEU A 52 5.00 -30.26 1.58
N LEU A 53 5.93 -29.36 1.28
CA LEU A 53 6.02 -28.05 1.95
C LEU A 53 4.75 -27.21 1.71
N GLN A 54 4.23 -27.22 0.49
CA GLN A 54 2.99 -26.52 0.16
C GLN A 54 1.78 -27.13 0.86
N GLN A 55 1.69 -28.44 1.01
CA GLN A 55 0.65 -29.11 1.80
C GLN A 55 0.70 -28.68 3.28
N LYS A 56 1.88 -28.38 3.81
CA LYS A 56 2.05 -27.76 5.14
C LYS A 56 1.76 -26.26 5.15
N GLN A 57 1.21 -25.72 4.05
CA GLN A 57 0.90 -24.29 3.88
C GLN A 57 2.14 -23.37 3.95
N ALA A 58 3.32 -23.90 3.69
CA ALA A 58 4.52 -23.11 3.53
C ALA A 58 4.50 -22.41 2.17
N ILE A 59 4.95 -21.14 2.15
CA ILE A 59 5.26 -20.45 0.89
C ILE A 59 6.67 -20.82 0.48
N VAL A 60 6.78 -21.47 -0.67
CA VAL A 60 8.04 -22.07 -1.14
C VAL A 60 8.58 -21.25 -2.31
N ALA A 61 9.81 -20.82 -2.21
CA ALA A 61 10.62 -20.33 -3.30
C ALA A 61 11.73 -21.35 -3.60
N VAL A 62 12.01 -21.59 -4.87
CA VAL A 62 13.05 -22.50 -5.32
C VAL A 62 14.03 -21.74 -6.20
N THR A 63 15.33 -21.97 -5.99
CA THR A 63 16.39 -21.52 -6.90
C THR A 63 16.98 -22.71 -7.62
N GLY A 64 17.27 -22.55 -8.92
CA GLY A 64 17.90 -23.60 -9.72
C GLY A 64 18.54 -23.05 -10.98
N ASP A 65 19.52 -23.77 -11.52
CA ASP A 65 20.27 -23.41 -12.71
C ASP A 65 20.21 -24.48 -13.82
N GLY A 66 19.80 -25.67 -13.44
CA GLY A 66 19.81 -26.85 -14.32
C GLY A 66 18.43 -27.33 -14.77
N THR A 67 18.42 -28.13 -15.82
CA THR A 67 17.23 -28.85 -16.31
C THR A 67 16.59 -29.72 -15.23
N ASN A 68 17.39 -30.21 -14.29
CA ASN A 68 16.95 -31.05 -13.17
C ASN A 68 16.13 -30.26 -12.12
N ASP A 69 16.20 -28.94 -12.15
CA ASP A 69 15.49 -28.08 -11.20
C ASP A 69 14.14 -27.62 -11.75
N ALA A 70 13.93 -27.72 -13.07
CA ALA A 70 12.73 -27.25 -13.75
C ALA A 70 11.42 -27.75 -13.14
N PRO A 71 11.25 -29.03 -12.75
CA PRO A 71 10.02 -29.49 -12.11
C PRO A 71 9.76 -28.81 -10.75
N ALA A 72 10.79 -28.56 -9.97
CA ALA A 72 10.68 -27.89 -8.68
C ALA A 72 10.45 -26.37 -8.83
N LEU A 73 11.14 -25.74 -9.80
CA LEU A 73 10.94 -24.31 -10.14
C LEU A 73 9.50 -24.03 -10.55
N ASN A 74 8.95 -24.86 -11.45
CA ASN A 74 7.57 -24.70 -11.94
C ASN A 74 6.50 -24.93 -10.87
N HIS A 75 6.77 -25.83 -9.90
CA HIS A 75 5.82 -26.14 -8.82
C HIS A 75 5.91 -25.18 -7.64
N ALA A 76 7.00 -24.46 -7.49
CA ALA A 76 7.17 -23.50 -6.40
C ALA A 76 6.15 -22.35 -6.49
N HIS A 77 5.92 -21.64 -5.40
CA HIS A 77 5.17 -20.37 -5.46
C HIS A 77 5.97 -19.27 -6.17
N VAL A 78 7.30 -19.36 -6.11
CA VAL A 78 8.22 -18.51 -6.86
C VAL A 78 9.42 -19.33 -7.28
N GLY A 79 9.56 -19.57 -8.58
CA GLY A 79 10.74 -20.15 -9.19
C GLY A 79 11.76 -19.08 -9.57
N LEU A 80 13.03 -19.25 -9.17
CA LEU A 80 14.12 -18.32 -9.48
C LEU A 80 15.21 -19.08 -10.23
N SER A 81 15.48 -18.74 -11.47
CA SER A 81 16.59 -19.29 -12.24
C SER A 81 17.81 -18.38 -12.17
N MET A 82 19.00 -18.98 -12.29
CA MET A 82 20.25 -18.24 -12.46
C MET A 82 20.38 -17.72 -13.89
N GLY A 83 21.02 -16.58 -14.09
CA GLY A 83 21.29 -16.00 -15.40
C GLY A 83 22.19 -16.89 -16.27
N SER A 84 23.14 -17.60 -15.65
CA SER A 84 23.97 -18.62 -16.26
C SER A 84 23.27 -19.97 -16.46
N GLY A 85 22.04 -20.14 -15.92
CA GLY A 85 21.28 -21.38 -15.99
C GLY A 85 20.79 -21.73 -17.39
N THR A 86 20.36 -22.99 -17.53
CA THR A 86 19.83 -23.52 -18.79
C THR A 86 18.53 -22.80 -19.23
N SER A 87 18.23 -22.83 -20.55
CA SER A 87 16.96 -22.29 -21.07
C SER A 87 15.75 -22.95 -20.41
N VAL A 88 15.81 -24.24 -20.14
CA VAL A 88 14.74 -25.01 -19.49
C VAL A 88 14.49 -24.51 -18.06
N ALA A 89 15.54 -24.22 -17.29
CA ALA A 89 15.40 -23.66 -15.95
C ALA A 89 14.79 -22.24 -16.00
N LYS A 90 15.21 -21.42 -16.97
CA LYS A 90 14.67 -20.06 -17.18
C LYS A 90 13.20 -20.07 -17.58
N GLU A 91 12.80 -20.95 -18.48
CA GLU A 91 11.41 -21.11 -18.90
C GLU A 91 10.50 -21.63 -17.77
N ALA A 92 11.04 -22.45 -16.86
CA ALA A 92 10.32 -23.00 -15.72
C ALA A 92 10.24 -22.05 -14.52
N SER A 93 10.92 -20.91 -14.55
CA SER A 93 11.02 -19.96 -13.46
C SER A 93 10.18 -18.69 -13.68
N ASP A 94 9.79 -18.04 -12.60
CA ASP A 94 9.07 -16.75 -12.61
C ASP A 94 10.04 -15.55 -12.70
N ILE A 95 11.27 -15.73 -12.20
CA ILE A 95 12.29 -14.67 -12.10
C ILE A 95 13.64 -15.25 -12.55
N THR A 96 14.39 -14.51 -13.37
CA THR A 96 15.79 -14.83 -13.72
C THR A 96 16.74 -13.83 -13.04
N LEU A 97 17.71 -14.35 -12.30
CA LEU A 97 18.75 -13.57 -11.60
C LEU A 97 19.94 -13.36 -12.54
N LEU A 98 20.03 -12.19 -13.16
CA LEU A 98 21.03 -11.91 -14.20
C LEU A 98 22.48 -11.93 -13.69
N ASP A 99 22.69 -11.68 -12.43
CA ASP A 99 24.03 -11.61 -11.77
C ASP A 99 24.36 -12.85 -10.94
N ASP A 100 23.52 -13.86 -10.97
CA ASP A 100 23.65 -15.13 -10.22
C ASP A 100 23.90 -14.94 -8.70
N SER A 101 23.44 -13.81 -8.17
CA SER A 101 23.72 -13.40 -6.79
C SER A 101 22.55 -13.66 -5.83
N PHE A 102 22.86 -14.30 -4.69
CA PHE A 102 21.88 -14.42 -3.59
C PHE A 102 21.43 -13.07 -3.01
N SER A 103 22.25 -12.02 -3.13
CA SER A 103 21.88 -10.67 -2.71
C SER A 103 20.72 -10.12 -3.54
N SER A 104 20.62 -10.49 -4.81
CA SER A 104 19.53 -10.12 -5.71
C SER A 104 18.22 -10.79 -5.34
N ILE A 105 18.25 -12.03 -4.81
CA ILE A 105 17.06 -12.68 -4.23
C ILE A 105 16.55 -11.85 -3.04
N THR A 106 17.43 -11.47 -2.14
CA THR A 106 17.05 -10.65 -0.98
C THR A 106 16.46 -9.31 -1.41
N SER A 107 17.05 -8.70 -2.44
CA SER A 107 16.54 -7.46 -3.04
C SER A 107 15.18 -7.65 -3.68
N ALA A 108 14.97 -8.74 -4.42
CA ALA A 108 13.66 -9.08 -5.04
C ALA A 108 12.57 -9.25 -3.97
N VAL A 109 12.86 -9.97 -2.89
CA VAL A 109 11.93 -10.13 -1.75
C VAL A 109 11.62 -8.78 -1.10
N MET A 110 12.63 -7.93 -0.91
CA MET A 110 12.45 -6.58 -0.35
C MET A 110 11.56 -5.72 -1.25
N TRP A 111 11.77 -5.74 -2.56
CA TRP A 111 10.94 -5.04 -3.53
C TRP A 111 9.50 -5.55 -3.52
N GLY A 112 9.28 -6.87 -3.59
CA GLY A 112 7.95 -7.46 -3.55
C GLY A 112 7.16 -7.10 -2.30
N ARG A 113 7.81 -7.16 -1.12
CA ARG A 113 7.20 -6.73 0.15
C ARG A 113 6.90 -5.24 0.18
N SER A 114 7.76 -4.41 -0.42
CA SER A 114 7.56 -2.96 -0.49
C SER A 114 6.43 -2.59 -1.43
N VAL A 115 6.34 -3.23 -2.60
CA VAL A 115 5.22 -3.05 -3.55
C VAL A 115 3.90 -3.40 -2.87
N TYR A 116 3.83 -4.55 -2.17
CA TYR A 116 2.62 -4.93 -1.41
C TYR A 116 2.24 -3.86 -0.37
N GLN A 117 3.20 -3.32 0.36
CA GLN A 117 2.95 -2.24 1.31
C GLN A 117 2.48 -0.96 0.63
N ASN A 118 3.02 -0.64 -0.54
CA ASN A 118 2.60 0.53 -1.32
C ASN A 118 1.15 0.38 -1.83
N ILE A 119 0.76 -0.82 -2.26
CA ILE A 119 -0.63 -1.13 -2.59
C ILE A 119 -1.55 -0.92 -1.37
N GLN A 120 -1.14 -1.38 -0.19
CA GLN A 120 -1.91 -1.14 1.03
C GLN A 120 -2.05 0.36 1.36
N ARG A 121 -0.99 1.16 1.16
CA ARG A 121 -1.01 2.63 1.34
C ARG A 121 -2.02 3.30 0.40
N PHE A 122 -2.01 2.89 -0.85
CA PHE A 122 -2.96 3.38 -1.84
C PHE A 122 -4.41 3.00 -1.48
N ILE A 123 -4.68 1.73 -1.16
CA ILE A 123 -6.01 1.28 -0.75
C ILE A 123 -6.50 2.03 0.50
N LEU A 124 -5.62 2.21 1.49
CA LEU A 124 -5.92 2.99 2.70
C LEU A 124 -6.36 4.41 2.35
N PHE A 125 -5.59 5.07 1.49
CA PHE A 125 -5.87 6.43 1.03
C PHE A 125 -7.22 6.48 0.30
N GLN A 126 -7.41 5.67 -0.73
CA GLN A 126 -8.60 5.67 -1.58
C GLN A 126 -9.88 5.33 -0.82
N LEU A 127 -9.87 4.30 0.01
CA LEU A 127 -11.05 3.91 0.78
C LEU A 127 -11.44 4.98 1.81
N THR A 128 -10.47 5.68 2.40
CA THR A 128 -10.76 6.79 3.31
C THR A 128 -11.51 7.91 2.60
N ILE A 129 -11.09 8.27 1.38
CA ILE A 129 -11.76 9.27 0.54
C ILE A 129 -13.18 8.84 0.20
N ASN A 130 -13.33 7.61 -0.31
CA ASN A 130 -14.61 7.10 -0.78
C ASN A 130 -15.64 6.99 0.37
N VAL A 131 -15.22 6.56 1.55
CA VAL A 131 -16.08 6.51 2.74
C VAL A 131 -16.54 7.92 3.13
N ALA A 132 -15.63 8.90 3.18
CA ALA A 132 -15.98 10.27 3.51
C ALA A 132 -16.93 10.89 2.47
N ALA A 133 -16.61 10.74 1.18
CA ALA A 133 -17.42 11.27 0.09
C ALA A 133 -18.82 10.67 0.06
N LEU A 134 -18.93 9.33 0.17
CA LEU A 134 -20.21 8.63 0.18
C LEU A 134 -21.12 9.13 1.31
N ILE A 135 -20.59 9.22 2.53
CA ILE A 135 -21.35 9.66 3.70
C ILE A 135 -21.78 11.14 3.55
N ILE A 136 -20.89 12.02 3.06
CA ILE A 136 -21.21 13.43 2.85
C ILE A 136 -22.31 13.61 1.83
N VAL A 137 -22.25 12.90 0.69
CA VAL A 137 -23.29 12.98 -0.34
C VAL A 137 -24.61 12.41 0.18
N LEU A 138 -24.58 11.27 0.88
CA LEU A 138 -25.77 10.65 1.46
C LEU A 138 -26.44 11.57 2.49
N LEU A 139 -25.70 12.09 3.45
CA LEU A 139 -26.25 12.96 4.49
C LEU A 139 -26.67 14.31 3.94
N GLY A 140 -25.91 14.92 3.02
CA GLY A 140 -26.29 16.14 2.35
C GLY A 140 -27.64 16.02 1.62
N SER A 141 -27.85 14.89 0.94
CA SER A 141 -29.13 14.59 0.26
C SER A 141 -30.29 14.40 1.25
N LEU A 142 -30.05 13.73 2.39
CA LEU A 142 -31.10 13.49 3.41
C LEU A 142 -31.57 14.78 4.11
N PHE A 143 -30.67 15.76 4.28
CA PHE A 143 -31.01 17.04 4.91
C PHE A 143 -31.62 18.05 3.95
N GLY A 144 -31.93 17.66 2.70
CA GLY A 144 -32.62 18.50 1.71
C GLY A 144 -31.80 19.70 1.23
N SER A 145 -30.52 19.72 1.50
CA SER A 145 -29.59 20.72 0.98
C SER A 145 -29.20 20.41 -0.47
N GLU A 146 -28.81 21.42 -1.23
CA GLU A 146 -28.14 21.20 -2.51
C GLU A 146 -26.94 20.26 -2.31
N LEU A 147 -26.66 19.41 -3.31
CA LEU A 147 -25.52 18.51 -3.26
C LEU A 147 -24.23 19.31 -3.02
N PRO A 148 -23.56 19.11 -1.88
CA PRO A 148 -22.38 19.90 -1.52
C PRO A 148 -21.19 19.65 -2.46
N ILE A 149 -21.20 18.51 -3.15
CA ILE A 149 -20.17 18.11 -4.15
C ILE A 149 -20.91 17.66 -5.42
N THR A 150 -20.52 18.19 -6.58
CA THR A 150 -21.08 17.80 -7.88
C THR A 150 -20.44 16.54 -8.42
N VAL A 151 -21.09 15.92 -9.42
CA VAL A 151 -20.52 14.75 -10.13
C VAL A 151 -19.19 15.09 -10.78
N THR A 152 -19.03 16.27 -11.38
CA THR A 152 -17.77 16.72 -12.00
C THR A 152 -16.65 16.90 -10.98
N GLN A 153 -16.97 17.41 -9.79
CA GLN A 153 -16.03 17.50 -8.68
C GLN A 153 -15.62 16.13 -8.16
N MET A 154 -16.57 15.19 -8.06
CA MET A 154 -16.28 13.79 -7.70
C MET A 154 -15.42 13.09 -8.76
N LEU A 155 -15.65 13.36 -10.04
CA LEU A 155 -14.79 12.84 -11.12
C LEU A 155 -13.38 13.41 -11.04
N TRP A 156 -13.23 14.69 -10.71
CA TRP A 156 -11.91 15.29 -10.46
C TRP A 156 -11.16 14.55 -9.35
N VAL A 157 -11.82 14.32 -8.22
CA VAL A 157 -11.20 13.63 -7.08
C VAL A 157 -10.92 12.18 -7.40
N ASN A 158 -11.89 11.42 -7.86
CA ASN A 158 -11.76 9.96 -8.01
C ASN A 158 -10.97 9.55 -9.25
N LEU A 159 -11.11 10.27 -10.37
CA LEU A 159 -10.45 9.89 -11.62
C LEU A 159 -9.04 10.47 -11.71
N ILE A 160 -8.89 11.77 -11.41
CA ILE A 160 -7.62 12.47 -11.62
C ILE A 160 -6.75 12.39 -10.37
N MET A 161 -7.25 12.88 -9.24
CA MET A 161 -6.45 12.92 -8.01
C MET A 161 -6.08 11.53 -7.51
N ASP A 162 -7.01 10.57 -7.49
CA ASP A 162 -6.76 9.19 -7.04
C ASP A 162 -5.80 8.46 -7.96
N THR A 163 -5.90 8.64 -9.27
CA THR A 163 -4.97 8.03 -10.24
C THR A 163 -3.55 8.53 -10.04
N PHE A 164 -3.38 9.84 -9.87
CA PHE A 164 -2.07 10.40 -9.59
C PHE A 164 -1.54 9.99 -8.21
N ALA A 165 -2.39 10.01 -7.18
CA ALA A 165 -2.01 9.56 -5.84
C ALA A 165 -1.64 8.06 -5.82
N ALA A 166 -2.33 7.22 -6.60
CA ALA A 166 -1.98 5.82 -6.79
C ALA A 166 -0.56 5.67 -7.34
N GLY A 167 -0.24 6.40 -8.42
CA GLY A 167 1.09 6.43 -9.01
C GLY A 167 2.16 6.88 -8.01
N ALA A 168 1.88 7.94 -7.26
CA ALA A 168 2.79 8.47 -6.24
C ALA A 168 3.07 7.47 -5.11
N LEU A 169 2.03 6.82 -4.58
CA LEU A 169 2.16 5.85 -3.49
C LEU A 169 2.75 4.52 -3.97
N ALA A 170 2.43 4.09 -5.22
CA ALA A 170 2.99 2.88 -5.81
C ALA A 170 4.49 3.01 -6.12
N SER A 171 4.95 4.19 -6.51
CA SER A 171 6.35 4.48 -6.89
C SER A 171 7.29 4.73 -5.69
N LEU A 172 6.79 4.62 -4.45
CA LEU A 172 7.64 4.79 -3.28
C LEU A 172 8.78 3.74 -3.27
N PRO A 173 10.02 4.17 -2.99
CA PRO A 173 11.17 3.27 -3.01
C PRO A 173 11.05 2.16 -1.97
N PRO A 174 11.70 1.00 -2.20
CA PRO A 174 11.69 -0.10 -1.27
C PRO A 174 12.32 0.29 0.05
N SER A 175 11.80 -0.28 1.14
CA SER A 175 12.29 -0.01 2.48
C SER A 175 12.90 -1.27 3.09
N PRO A 176 14.17 -1.24 3.57
CA PRO A 176 14.77 -2.36 4.29
C PRO A 176 13.99 -2.81 5.54
N GLU A 177 13.15 -1.95 6.08
CA GLU A 177 12.34 -2.26 7.26
C GLU A 177 11.30 -3.35 7.01
N VAL A 178 10.88 -3.56 5.75
CA VAL A 178 9.94 -4.63 5.40
C VAL A 178 10.55 -6.02 5.64
N MET A 179 11.88 -6.13 5.59
CA MET A 179 12.60 -7.40 5.81
C MET A 179 12.65 -7.82 7.28
N LYS A 180 12.48 -6.87 8.21
CA LYS A 180 12.44 -7.15 9.66
C LYS A 180 11.10 -7.77 10.11
N ARG A 181 10.10 -7.76 9.26
CA ARG A 181 8.77 -8.28 9.57
C ARG A 181 8.68 -9.77 9.26
N LYS A 182 7.89 -10.47 10.04
CA LYS A 182 7.53 -11.87 9.72
C LYS A 182 6.82 -11.93 8.37
N PRO A 183 6.99 -13.05 7.63
CA PRO A 183 6.20 -13.30 6.43
C PRO A 183 4.71 -13.18 6.71
N ARG A 184 3.97 -12.68 5.74
CA ARG A 184 2.50 -12.60 5.80
C ARG A 184 1.88 -13.98 5.59
N ASN A 185 0.75 -14.24 6.23
CA ASN A 185 -0.06 -15.41 5.86
C ASN A 185 -0.62 -15.19 4.43
N SER A 186 -0.48 -16.20 3.58
CA SER A 186 -0.95 -16.17 2.18
C SER A 186 -2.45 -15.90 2.07
N ASN A 187 -3.24 -16.41 3.01
CA ASN A 187 -4.69 -16.27 3.05
C ASN A 187 -5.18 -14.98 3.72
N ALA A 188 -4.25 -14.10 4.18
CA ALA A 188 -4.64 -12.85 4.81
C ALA A 188 -5.18 -11.84 3.78
N PHE A 189 -6.29 -11.18 4.10
CA PHE A 189 -6.84 -10.09 3.28
C PHE A 189 -5.85 -8.94 3.16
N ILE A 190 -5.91 -8.22 2.02
CA ILE A 190 -5.11 -7.01 1.79
C ILE A 190 -5.45 -5.94 2.83
N ILE A 191 -6.75 -5.79 3.13
CA ILE A 191 -7.24 -4.84 4.13
C ILE A 191 -7.17 -5.50 5.50
N VAL A 192 -6.08 -5.23 6.21
CA VAL A 192 -5.89 -5.74 7.57
C VAL A 192 -6.72 -4.94 8.59
N PRO A 193 -7.05 -5.51 9.78
CA PRO A 193 -7.87 -4.82 10.80
C PRO A 193 -7.34 -3.43 11.20
N GLN A 194 -6.03 -3.24 11.16
CA GLN A 194 -5.42 -1.93 11.42
C GLN A 194 -5.79 -0.91 10.33
N MET A 195 -5.83 -1.32 9.05
CA MET A 195 -6.28 -0.45 7.95
C MET A 195 -7.75 -0.08 8.12
N GLN A 196 -8.61 -1.07 8.42
CA GLN A 196 -10.04 -0.82 8.63
C GLN A 196 -10.28 0.26 9.70
N ARG A 197 -9.59 0.14 10.85
CA ARG A 197 -9.68 1.13 11.92
C ARG A 197 -9.22 2.52 11.48
N LEU A 198 -8.13 2.61 10.73
CA LEU A 198 -7.62 3.88 10.22
C LEU A 198 -8.55 4.49 9.17
N ILE A 199 -9.08 3.70 8.25
CA ILE A 199 -10.04 4.15 7.23
C ILE A 199 -11.27 4.73 7.91
N LEU A 200 -11.87 3.99 8.85
CA LEU A 200 -13.06 4.42 9.55
C LEU A 200 -12.80 5.66 10.43
N ALA A 201 -11.72 5.64 11.23
CA ALA A 201 -11.39 6.76 12.10
C ALA A 201 -11.12 8.04 11.31
N THR A 202 -10.30 7.97 10.26
CA THR A 202 -9.97 9.13 9.43
C THR A 202 -11.18 9.56 8.59
N GLY A 203 -11.90 8.61 7.98
CA GLY A 203 -13.10 8.89 7.20
C GLY A 203 -14.20 9.56 8.02
N ILE A 204 -14.51 9.04 9.21
CA ILE A 204 -15.47 9.66 10.14
C ILE A 204 -15.00 11.06 10.58
N THR A 205 -13.70 11.22 10.87
CA THR A 205 -13.16 12.54 11.22
C THR A 205 -13.37 13.55 10.09
N PHE A 206 -13.12 13.15 8.84
CA PHE A 206 -13.38 14.00 7.68
C PHE A 206 -14.86 14.33 7.53
N VAL A 207 -15.73 13.35 7.70
CA VAL A 207 -17.19 13.57 7.67
C VAL A 207 -17.61 14.60 8.72
N VAL A 208 -17.13 14.48 9.96
CA VAL A 208 -17.45 15.42 11.04
C VAL A 208 -16.94 16.84 10.72
N ILE A 209 -15.71 16.96 10.22
CA ILE A 209 -15.16 18.27 9.82
C ILE A 209 -15.98 18.88 8.70
N LEU A 210 -16.31 18.09 7.66
CA LEU A 210 -17.03 18.58 6.49
C LEU A 210 -18.49 18.89 6.79
N LEU A 211 -19.17 18.09 7.61
CA LEU A 211 -20.54 18.40 8.06
C LEU A 211 -20.57 19.64 8.95
N GLY A 212 -19.58 19.79 9.84
CA GLY A 212 -19.42 20.99 10.66
C GLY A 212 -19.19 22.24 9.78
N LEU A 213 -18.35 22.12 8.77
CA LEU A 213 -18.12 23.20 7.81
C LEU A 213 -19.41 23.52 7.03
N LEU A 214 -20.10 22.50 6.53
CA LEU A 214 -21.36 22.66 5.79
C LEU A 214 -22.40 23.39 6.65
N TYR A 215 -22.52 22.99 7.93
CA TYR A 215 -23.42 23.65 8.87
C TYR A 215 -23.07 25.14 9.10
N VAL A 216 -21.80 25.45 9.25
CA VAL A 216 -21.35 26.84 9.40
C VAL A 216 -21.61 27.67 8.14
N LEU A 217 -21.30 27.13 6.97
CA LEU A 217 -21.50 27.82 5.70
C LEU A 217 -22.99 28.04 5.41
N SER A 218 -23.84 27.06 5.74
CA SER A 218 -25.29 27.18 5.55
C SER A 218 -25.93 28.21 6.44
N ASN A 219 -25.53 28.30 7.72
CA ASN A 219 -26.28 29.08 8.73
C ASN A 219 -25.63 30.42 9.07
N TYR A 220 -24.31 30.58 8.87
CA TYR A 220 -23.59 31.75 9.34
C TYR A 220 -22.78 32.47 8.26
N ALA A 221 -22.66 31.91 7.04
CA ALA A 221 -21.83 32.50 5.99
C ALA A 221 -22.61 32.81 4.71
N GLY A 222 -23.91 33.03 4.78
CA GLY A 222 -24.75 33.43 3.63
C GLY A 222 -25.32 32.26 2.83
N GLY A 223 -25.26 31.03 3.35
CA GLY A 223 -25.87 29.85 2.72
C GLY A 223 -24.98 29.12 1.73
N ILE A 224 -25.55 28.06 1.13
CA ILE A 224 -24.88 27.18 0.15
C ILE A 224 -25.65 27.07 -1.16
N GLU A 225 -26.54 28.00 -1.46
CA GLU A 225 -27.34 28.02 -2.68
C GLU A 225 -26.44 28.39 -3.87
N ALA A 226 -26.32 27.50 -4.85
CA ALA A 226 -25.49 27.71 -6.04
C ALA A 226 -25.94 28.88 -6.92
N GLY A 227 -27.20 29.29 -6.76
CA GLY A 227 -27.76 30.45 -7.46
C GLY A 227 -27.32 31.81 -6.94
N THR A 228 -26.67 31.87 -5.79
CA THR A 228 -26.16 33.11 -5.18
C THR A 228 -24.61 33.16 -5.27
N PRO A 229 -24.02 34.37 -5.44
CA PRO A 229 -22.55 34.49 -5.46
C PRO A 229 -21.90 34.02 -4.18
N GLU A 230 -22.51 34.25 -3.01
CA GLU A 230 -22.03 33.84 -1.70
C GLU A 230 -22.14 32.34 -1.51
N GLY A 231 -23.26 31.74 -1.89
CA GLY A 231 -23.44 30.29 -1.82
C GLY A 231 -22.48 29.54 -2.76
N LEU A 232 -22.25 30.07 -3.96
CA LEU A 232 -21.28 29.49 -4.88
C LEU A 232 -19.84 29.58 -4.33
N ARG A 233 -19.49 30.68 -3.66
CA ARG A 233 -18.21 30.82 -2.96
C ARG A 233 -18.07 29.80 -1.83
N ASN A 234 -19.09 29.63 -1.01
CA ASN A 234 -19.13 28.68 0.07
C ASN A 234 -19.00 27.24 -0.40
N LEU A 235 -19.65 26.87 -1.50
CA LEU A 235 -19.49 25.56 -2.13
C LEU A 235 -18.10 25.36 -2.70
N THR A 236 -17.46 26.42 -3.24
CA THR A 236 -16.05 26.37 -3.68
C THR A 236 -15.09 26.15 -2.53
N ILE A 237 -15.32 26.83 -1.39
CA ILE A 237 -14.56 26.64 -0.15
C ILE A 237 -14.72 25.20 0.33
N PHE A 238 -15.96 24.71 0.39
CA PHE A 238 -16.26 23.33 0.82
C PHE A 238 -15.52 22.29 -0.04
N PHE A 239 -15.61 22.40 -1.36
CA PHE A 239 -14.90 21.52 -2.29
C PHE A 239 -13.39 21.60 -2.11
N THR A 240 -12.85 22.81 -1.97
CA THR A 240 -11.40 23.00 -1.78
C THR A 240 -10.92 22.42 -0.46
N VAL A 241 -11.66 22.57 0.64
CA VAL A 241 -11.39 21.94 1.94
C VAL A 241 -11.39 20.41 1.80
N PHE A 242 -12.39 19.84 1.10
CA PHE A 242 -12.47 18.42 0.85
C PHE A 242 -11.21 17.89 0.14
N VAL A 243 -10.78 18.54 -0.94
CA VAL A 243 -9.58 18.16 -1.68
C VAL A 243 -8.30 18.32 -0.84
N MET A 244 -8.18 19.42 -0.09
CA MET A 244 -7.00 19.67 0.74
C MET A 244 -6.88 18.71 1.93
N LEU A 245 -7.98 18.27 2.52
CA LEU A 245 -7.98 17.19 3.54
C LEU A 245 -7.40 15.90 2.95
N GLN A 246 -7.77 15.55 1.73
CA GLN A 246 -7.25 14.37 1.02
C GLN A 246 -5.79 14.54 0.68
N PHE A 247 -5.39 15.71 0.20
CA PHE A 247 -4.00 16.02 -0.08
C PHE A 247 -3.09 15.75 1.14
N TRP A 248 -3.46 16.28 2.32
CA TRP A 248 -2.70 16.02 3.55
C TRP A 248 -2.78 14.57 4.01
N ASN A 249 -3.91 13.90 3.79
CA ASN A 249 -4.07 12.48 4.11
C ASN A 249 -3.16 11.58 3.26
N MET A 250 -2.81 11.98 2.04
CA MET A 250 -1.84 11.24 1.21
C MET A 250 -0.48 11.10 1.90
N PHE A 251 -0.03 12.14 2.63
CA PHE A 251 1.20 12.09 3.43
C PHE A 251 1.07 11.13 4.62
N ASN A 252 -0.09 11.07 5.26
CA ASN A 252 -0.36 10.10 6.32
C ASN A 252 -0.41 8.67 5.78
N ALA A 253 -1.04 8.44 4.64
CA ALA A 253 -1.10 7.14 3.99
C ALA A 253 0.30 6.63 3.59
N LYS A 254 1.19 7.51 3.10
CA LYS A 254 2.60 7.18 2.81
C LYS A 254 3.30 6.51 4.00
N THR A 255 2.96 6.88 5.23
CA THR A 255 3.60 6.35 6.44
C THR A 255 3.01 5.03 6.94
N PHE A 256 1.91 4.55 6.33
CA PHE A 256 1.29 3.30 6.76
C PHE A 256 2.29 2.15 6.77
N GLY A 257 2.25 1.40 7.85
CA GLY A 257 3.17 0.28 8.06
C GLY A 257 4.57 0.69 8.54
N THR A 258 4.84 1.98 8.76
CA THR A 258 6.09 2.46 9.38
C THR A 258 5.78 3.36 10.56
N ASN A 259 6.78 3.65 11.39
CA ASN A 259 6.70 4.69 12.42
C ASN A 259 7.44 5.96 11.99
N ASP A 260 7.81 6.04 10.72
CA ASP A 260 8.58 7.16 10.20
C ASP A 260 7.75 8.45 10.11
N SER A 261 8.45 9.58 10.10
CA SER A 261 7.83 10.87 9.77
C SER A 261 7.33 10.88 8.32
N ALA A 262 6.20 11.54 8.07
CA ALA A 262 5.68 11.76 6.72
C ALA A 262 6.69 12.50 5.84
N PHE A 263 7.56 13.30 6.44
CA PHE A 263 8.59 14.07 5.74
C PHE A 263 9.89 13.29 5.50
N LYS A 264 10.04 12.09 6.10
CA LYS A 264 11.24 11.27 5.88
C LYS A 264 11.37 10.91 4.40
N ASN A 265 12.55 11.14 3.85
CA ASN A 265 12.89 10.84 2.45
C ASN A 265 11.95 11.47 1.41
N ILE A 266 11.27 12.57 1.74
CA ILE A 266 10.30 13.20 0.84
C ILE A 266 10.97 13.65 -0.47
N PHE A 267 12.17 14.26 -0.36
CA PHE A 267 12.94 14.74 -1.51
C PHE A 267 13.58 13.60 -2.33
N LYS A 268 13.64 12.38 -1.79
CA LYS A 268 14.08 11.20 -2.53
C LYS A 268 12.95 10.51 -3.30
N SER A 269 11.71 10.92 -3.04
CA SER A 269 10.51 10.39 -3.70
C SER A 269 10.00 11.41 -4.72
N GLU A 270 10.75 11.60 -5.82
CA GLU A 270 10.43 12.58 -6.86
C GLU A 270 9.01 12.44 -7.39
N GLY A 271 8.57 11.19 -7.68
CA GLY A 271 7.21 10.92 -8.13
C GLY A 271 6.14 11.38 -7.13
N PHE A 272 6.38 11.21 -5.82
CA PHE A 272 5.44 11.64 -4.79
C PHE A 272 5.32 13.17 -4.73
N LEU A 273 6.44 13.88 -4.84
CA LEU A 273 6.44 15.36 -4.85
C LEU A 273 5.82 15.92 -6.12
N THR A 274 6.19 15.37 -7.28
CA THR A 274 5.63 15.79 -8.58
C THR A 274 4.11 15.65 -8.59
N VAL A 275 3.59 14.53 -8.10
CA VAL A 275 2.15 14.30 -8.01
C VAL A 275 1.51 15.24 -6.99
N GLY A 276 2.12 15.44 -5.83
CA GLY A 276 1.61 16.39 -4.84
C GLY A 276 1.49 17.82 -5.42
N MET A 277 2.51 18.26 -6.15
CA MET A 277 2.46 19.55 -6.87
C MET A 277 1.39 19.57 -7.96
N ALA A 278 1.26 18.50 -8.75
CA ALA A 278 0.25 18.40 -9.80
C ALA A 278 -1.18 18.48 -9.24
N ILE A 279 -1.46 17.85 -8.08
CA ILE A 279 -2.75 17.95 -7.39
C ILE A 279 -3.04 19.39 -6.97
N ILE A 280 -2.08 20.09 -6.36
CA ILE A 280 -2.26 21.48 -5.92
C ILE A 280 -2.48 22.40 -7.11
N VAL A 281 -1.63 22.32 -8.12
CA VAL A 281 -1.74 23.14 -9.34
C VAL A 281 -3.08 22.84 -10.04
N GLY A 282 -3.44 21.57 -10.18
CA GLY A 282 -4.71 21.18 -10.76
C GLY A 282 -5.92 21.71 -9.98
N GLN A 283 -5.88 21.67 -8.64
CA GLN A 283 -6.95 22.22 -7.81
C GLN A 283 -7.05 23.75 -7.97
N ILE A 284 -5.93 24.46 -8.03
CA ILE A 284 -5.92 25.90 -8.30
C ILE A 284 -6.54 26.19 -9.69
N LEU A 285 -6.21 25.41 -10.71
CA LEU A 285 -6.76 25.57 -12.04
C LEU A 285 -8.28 25.30 -12.08
N VAL A 286 -8.72 24.23 -11.44
CA VAL A 286 -10.16 23.89 -11.34
C VAL A 286 -10.94 25.00 -10.61
N VAL A 287 -10.43 25.51 -9.50
CA VAL A 287 -11.09 26.58 -8.74
C VAL A 287 -11.15 27.89 -9.53
N ASN A 288 -10.08 28.27 -10.24
CA ASN A 288 -10.04 29.55 -10.93
C ASN A 288 -10.69 29.53 -12.33
N PHE A 289 -10.66 28.40 -13.03
CA PHE A 289 -11.09 28.30 -14.44
C PHE A 289 -12.22 27.31 -14.66
N GLY A 290 -12.61 26.54 -13.65
CA GLY A 290 -13.63 25.50 -13.74
C GLY A 290 -15.05 26.03 -13.94
N GLY A 291 -15.36 27.23 -13.43
CA GLY A 291 -16.61 27.95 -13.65
C GLY A 291 -17.86 27.09 -13.42
N SER A 292 -18.78 27.13 -14.35
CA SER A 292 -20.05 26.38 -14.26
C SER A 292 -19.87 24.86 -14.32
N VAL A 293 -18.84 24.37 -15.01
CA VAL A 293 -18.57 22.92 -15.13
C VAL A 293 -18.25 22.29 -13.78
N PHE A 294 -17.42 22.96 -12.98
CA PHE A 294 -17.05 22.52 -11.64
C PHE A 294 -17.82 23.24 -10.53
N ARG A 295 -18.75 24.11 -10.89
CA ARG A 295 -19.49 24.95 -9.92
C ARG A 295 -18.53 25.63 -8.94
N THR A 296 -17.53 26.34 -9.47
CA THR A 296 -16.48 27.01 -8.71
C THR A 296 -16.33 28.47 -9.16
N ILE A 297 -15.84 29.29 -8.23
CA ILE A 297 -15.37 30.66 -8.49
C ILE A 297 -13.98 30.85 -7.89
N PRO A 298 -13.19 31.82 -8.43
CA PRO A 298 -11.86 32.09 -7.89
C PRO A 298 -11.90 32.44 -6.40
N LEU A 299 -11.04 31.80 -5.62
CA LEU A 299 -10.81 32.08 -4.21
C LEU A 299 -9.68 33.10 -4.04
N THR A 300 -9.78 33.94 -3.02
CA THR A 300 -8.71 34.86 -2.63
C THR A 300 -7.51 34.13 -2.04
N TRP A 301 -6.33 34.76 -2.12
CA TRP A 301 -5.12 34.20 -1.50
C TRP A 301 -5.23 33.96 -0.01
N SER A 302 -6.00 34.82 0.69
CA SER A 302 -6.24 34.65 2.13
C SER A 302 -7.04 33.38 2.41
N GLU A 303 -8.07 33.05 1.59
CA GLU A 303 -8.85 31.83 1.72
C GLU A 303 -7.99 30.58 1.45
N TRP A 304 -7.14 30.61 0.43
CA TRP A 304 -6.20 29.52 0.15
C TRP A 304 -5.27 29.27 1.34
N ILE A 305 -4.72 30.32 1.95
CA ILE A 305 -3.84 30.21 3.11
C ILE A 305 -4.60 29.57 4.28
N TRP A 306 -5.78 30.08 4.63
CA TRP A 306 -6.57 29.56 5.75
C TRP A 306 -7.02 28.12 5.52
N ILE A 307 -7.49 27.79 4.33
CA ILE A 307 -7.88 26.42 3.98
C ILE A 307 -6.67 25.47 4.11
N THR A 308 -5.53 25.87 3.55
CA THR A 308 -4.30 25.07 3.60
C THR A 308 -3.82 24.85 5.04
N LEU A 309 -3.79 25.91 5.87
CA LEU A 309 -3.38 25.80 7.28
C LEU A 309 -4.35 24.95 8.09
N ALA A 310 -5.65 25.22 8.00
CA ALA A 310 -6.66 24.48 8.75
C ALA A 310 -6.68 22.99 8.39
N THR A 311 -6.64 22.65 7.10
CA THR A 311 -6.65 21.26 6.65
C THR A 311 -5.34 20.52 6.94
N SER A 312 -4.21 21.23 7.03
CA SER A 312 -2.91 20.64 7.38
C SER A 312 -2.88 20.02 8.79
N LEU A 313 -3.80 20.39 9.67
CA LEU A 313 -3.92 19.79 11.00
C LEU A 313 -4.04 18.26 10.93
N VAL A 314 -4.66 17.73 9.90
CA VAL A 314 -4.75 16.27 9.67
C VAL A 314 -3.37 15.63 9.58
N LEU A 315 -2.43 16.26 8.89
CA LEU A 315 -1.04 15.79 8.79
C LEU A 315 -0.33 15.90 10.16
N TRP A 316 -0.46 17.03 10.82
CA TRP A 316 0.22 17.30 12.10
C TRP A 316 -0.26 16.38 13.21
N VAL A 317 -1.56 16.12 13.31
CA VAL A 317 -2.10 15.12 14.26
C VAL A 317 -1.47 13.76 14.01
N GLY A 318 -1.43 13.31 12.75
CA GLY A 318 -0.75 12.07 12.39
C GLY A 318 0.74 12.05 12.76
N GLU A 319 1.44 13.18 12.56
CA GLU A 319 2.86 13.30 12.86
C GLU A 319 3.14 13.25 14.39
N ILE A 320 2.30 13.89 15.18
CA ILE A 320 2.37 13.85 16.64
C ILE A 320 2.20 12.41 17.15
N PHE A 321 1.20 11.66 16.65
CA PHE A 321 1.01 10.26 17.02
C PHE A 321 2.23 9.41 16.67
N ARG A 322 2.81 9.60 15.49
CA ARG A 322 4.04 8.89 15.08
C ARG A 322 5.24 9.27 15.95
N ALA A 323 5.37 10.53 16.32
CA ALA A 323 6.43 11.00 17.20
C ALA A 323 6.35 10.33 18.59
N PHE A 324 5.16 10.27 19.19
CA PHE A 324 4.94 9.56 20.46
C PHE A 324 5.29 8.08 20.35
N LYS A 325 4.88 7.43 19.27
CA LYS A 325 5.17 6.00 19.05
C LYS A 325 6.66 5.73 18.87
N ARG A 326 7.39 6.65 18.20
CA ARG A 326 8.86 6.56 18.06
C ARG A 326 9.56 6.70 19.42
N MET A 327 9.10 7.61 20.28
CA MET A 327 9.66 7.78 21.64
C MET A 327 9.43 6.55 22.51
N LYS A 328 8.25 5.94 22.44
CA LYS A 328 7.93 4.73 23.20
C LYS A 328 8.75 3.51 22.76
N ASN A 329 9.09 3.40 21.49
CA ASN A 329 9.87 2.27 20.96
C ASN A 329 11.40 2.44 21.14
N ARG A 330 11.86 3.59 21.63
CA ARG A 330 13.28 3.85 21.97
C ARG A 330 13.62 3.55 23.44
N LYS A 331 12.59 3.40 24.28
CA LYS A 331 12.72 2.89 25.66
C LYS A 331 12.52 1.38 25.66
#